data_0a2d563799cc1563f052d3b1e1aa512d
#
_entry.id   0a2d563799cc1563f052d3b1e1aa512d
#
_cell.length_a   1.000
_cell.length_b   1.000
_cell.length_c   1.000
_cell.angle_alpha   90.00
_cell.angle_beta   90.00
_cell.angle_gamma   90.00
#
_symmetry.space_group_name_H-M   'P 1'
#
loop_
_entity.id
_entity.type
_entity.pdbx_description
1 polymer ?
#
loop_
_entity_poly.entity_id
_entity_poly.type
_entity_poly.pdbx_seq_one_letter_code
_entity_poly.pdbx_strand_id
1 'polypeptide(L)' 'MKTPIEYIIVAVPFHADAATHDELARKVNEKLSAGYELLGPPLLSKEMMYQPMTIPLSQK' A
#
# COMPACT_ATOMS: atom_id res chain seq x y z
N MET A 1 -10.64 23.81 -5.14
CA MET A 1 -10.63 23.12 -3.85
C MET A 1 -10.28 21.66 -4.08
N LYS A 2 -9.41 21.11 -3.26
CA LYS A 2 -9.00 19.71 -3.44
C LYS A 2 -10.03 18.77 -2.82
N THR A 3 -10.27 17.65 -3.49
CA THR A 3 -11.08 16.59 -2.92
C THR A 3 -10.33 15.98 -1.74
N PRO A 4 -10.98 15.81 -0.57
CA PRO A 4 -10.32 15.16 0.55
C PRO A 4 -9.92 13.72 0.18
N ILE A 5 -8.73 13.32 0.60
CA ILE A 5 -8.25 11.96 0.40
C ILE A 5 -7.74 11.40 1.72
N GLU A 6 -7.74 10.09 1.81
CA GLU A 6 -7.10 9.40 2.91
C GLU A 6 -5.80 8.77 2.40
N TYR A 7 -4.74 8.95 3.17
CA TYR A 7 -3.42 8.41 2.84
C TYR A 7 -3.10 7.31 3.84
N ILE A 8 -2.70 6.16 3.33
CA ILE A 8 -2.26 5.05 4.17
C ILE A 8 -0.95 4.50 3.64
N ILE A 9 -0.23 3.79 4.50
CA ILE A 9 0.97 3.05 4.11
C ILE A 9 0.75 1.58 4.48
N VAL A 10 0.77 0.71 3.46
CA VAL A 10 0.75 -0.73 3.67
C VAL A 10 2.18 -1.17 3.93
N ALA A 11 2.42 -1.81 5.06
CA ALA A 11 3.77 -2.23 5.45
C ALA A 11 3.80 -3.71 5.77
N VAL A 12 4.87 -4.38 5.36
CA VAL A 12 5.09 -5.79 5.70
C VAL A 12 6.55 -5.96 6.12
N PRO A 13 6.86 -6.92 7.00
CA PRO A 13 8.24 -7.23 7.34
C PRO A 13 9.00 -7.70 6.10
N PHE A 14 10.24 -7.25 5.96
CA PHE A 14 11.07 -7.65 4.84
C PHE A 14 11.81 -8.95 5.18
N HIS A 15 11.60 -9.97 4.37
CA HIS A 15 12.35 -11.23 4.42
C HIS A 15 13.03 -11.39 3.07
N ALA A 16 14.23 -11.92 3.07
CA ALA A 16 15.01 -12.05 1.84
C ALA A 16 14.56 -13.25 0.99
N ASP A 17 13.24 -13.38 0.81
CA ASP A 17 12.65 -14.45 0.00
C ASP A 17 11.38 -13.94 -0.68
N ALA A 18 10.74 -14.79 -1.47
CA ALA A 18 9.55 -14.42 -2.24
C ALA A 18 8.33 -14.17 -1.36
N ALA A 19 8.32 -14.65 -0.11
CA ALA A 19 7.15 -14.51 0.75
C ALA A 19 6.83 -13.06 1.07
N THR A 20 7.85 -12.18 1.16
CA THR A 20 7.64 -10.76 1.39
C THR A 20 6.84 -10.13 0.25
N HIS A 21 7.23 -10.42 -0.98
CA HIS A 21 6.55 -9.87 -2.15
C HIS A 21 5.11 -10.36 -2.23
N ASP A 22 4.89 -11.65 -1.95
CA ASP A 22 3.53 -12.21 -1.99
C ASP A 22 2.65 -11.60 -0.92
N GLU A 23 3.18 -11.40 0.27
CA GLU A 23 2.41 -10.81 1.37
C GLU A 23 2.07 -9.37 1.07
N LEU A 24 3.04 -8.59 0.56
CA LEU A 24 2.77 -7.20 0.21
C LEU A 24 1.75 -7.12 -0.91
N ALA A 25 1.89 -7.95 -1.94
CA ALA A 25 0.95 -7.96 -3.06
C ALA A 25 -0.46 -8.29 -2.59
N ARG A 26 -0.60 -9.26 -1.70
CA ARG A 26 -1.91 -9.64 -1.16
C ARG A 26 -2.56 -8.48 -0.41
N LYS A 27 -1.80 -7.82 0.46
CA LYS A 27 -2.33 -6.69 1.23
C LYS A 27 -2.66 -5.50 0.34
N VAL A 28 -1.83 -5.22 -0.65
CA VAL A 28 -2.09 -4.14 -1.61
C VAL A 28 -3.35 -4.46 -2.41
N ASN A 29 -3.49 -5.70 -2.87
CA ASN A 29 -4.68 -6.09 -3.64
C ASN A 29 -5.97 -5.96 -2.83
N GLU A 30 -5.93 -6.25 -1.53
CA GLU A 30 -7.08 -6.02 -0.66
C GLU A 30 -7.47 -4.54 -0.65
N LYS A 31 -6.48 -3.64 -0.59
CA LYS A 31 -6.76 -2.20 -0.59
C LYS A 31 -7.24 -1.73 -1.95
N LEU A 32 -6.67 -2.25 -3.04
CA LEU A 32 -7.15 -1.92 -4.37
C LEU A 32 -8.62 -2.31 -4.54
N SER A 33 -9.00 -3.47 -4.02
CA SER A 33 -10.40 -3.92 -4.06
C SER A 33 -11.33 -3.01 -3.26
N ALA A 34 -10.81 -2.31 -2.26
CA ALA A 34 -11.57 -1.37 -1.45
C ALA A 34 -11.62 0.04 -2.06
N GLY A 35 -10.99 0.25 -3.23
CA GLY A 35 -11.01 1.53 -3.92
C GLY A 35 -9.77 2.37 -3.74
N TYR A 36 -8.77 1.89 -3.01
CA TYR A 36 -7.50 2.61 -2.87
C TYR A 36 -6.70 2.55 -4.15
N GLU A 37 -5.83 3.55 -4.33
CA GLU A 37 -4.94 3.64 -5.48
C GLU A 37 -3.49 3.68 -5.02
N LEU A 38 -2.61 3.17 -5.86
CA LEU A 38 -1.17 3.23 -5.58
C LEU A 38 -0.67 4.67 -5.69
N LEU A 39 0.21 5.05 -4.78
CA LEU A 39 0.85 6.36 -4.79
C LEU A 39 2.35 6.16 -4.88
N GLY A 40 2.85 6.05 -6.10
CA GLY A 40 4.27 5.87 -6.35
C GLY A 40 4.74 4.43 -6.14
N PRO A 41 6.05 4.21 -6.27
CA PRO A 41 6.62 2.86 -6.15
C PRO A 41 6.71 2.43 -4.68
N PRO A 42 6.86 1.11 -4.43
CA PRO A 42 7.09 0.64 -3.07
C PRO A 42 8.43 1.12 -2.54
N LEU A 43 8.50 1.30 -1.23
CA LEU A 43 9.71 1.72 -0.53
C LEU A 43 10.26 0.56 0.27
N LEU A 44 11.57 0.52 0.40
CA LEU A 44 12.25 -0.59 1.08
C LEU A 44 13.16 -0.03 2.16
N SER A 45 13.03 -0.55 3.38
CA SER A 45 14.00 -0.29 4.44
C SER A 45 14.71 -1.59 4.78
N LYS A 46 15.56 -1.56 5.81
CA LYS A 46 16.29 -2.76 6.22
C LYS A 46 15.36 -3.86 6.72
N GLU A 47 14.24 -3.49 7.32
CA GLU A 47 13.37 -4.44 8.02
C GLU A 47 11.96 -4.48 7.47
N MET A 48 11.56 -3.48 6.68
CA MET A 48 10.18 -3.35 6.23
C MET A 48 10.10 -2.98 4.76
N MET A 49 9.01 -3.38 4.16
CA MET A 49 8.66 -2.97 2.79
C MET A 49 7.34 -2.23 2.87
N TYR A 50 7.25 -1.07 2.21
CA TYR A 50 6.11 -0.18 2.31
C TYR A 50 5.53 0.12 0.94
N GLN A 51 4.21 0.28 0.90
CA GLN A 51 3.52 0.75 -0.30
C GLN A 51 2.54 1.85 0.10
N PRO A 52 2.82 3.12 -0.25
CA PRO A 52 1.84 4.19 0.02
C PRO A 52 0.64 4.07 -0.90
N MET A 53 -0.54 4.34 -0.37
CA MET A 53 -1.79 4.27 -1.12
C MET A 53 -2.72 5.38 -0.68
N THR A 54 -3.63 5.78 -1.57
CA THR A 54 -4.62 6.81 -1.28
C THR A 54 -6.00 6.41 -1.76
N ILE A 55 -7.03 7.02 -1.17
CA ILE A 55 -8.40 6.86 -1.61
C ILE A 55 -9.13 8.21 -1.44
N PRO A 56 -9.91 8.67 -2.43
CA PRO A 56 -10.80 9.80 -2.20
C PRO A 56 -11.84 9.44 -1.13
N LEU A 57 -12.04 10.32 -0.14
CA LEU A 57 -12.96 10.01 0.95
C LEU A 57 -14.38 9.80 0.45
N SER A 58 -14.74 10.42 -0.67
CA SER A 58 -16.06 10.24 -1.27
C SER A 58 -16.30 8.84 -1.82
N GLN A 59 -15.25 8.03 -1.97
CA GLN A 59 -15.35 6.66 -2.48
C GLN A 59 -15.17 5.61 -1.39
N LYS A 60 -14.87 6.06 -0.20
CA LYS A 60 -14.59 5.16 0.91
C LYS A 60 -15.85 4.50 1.47
#